data_9c9a9ac3a001147be66f3f6fa4dd8fa5
#
_entry.id   9c9a9ac3a001147be66f3f6fa4dd8fa5
#
_cell.length_a   1.000
_cell.length_b   1.000
_cell.length_c   1.000
_cell.angle_alpha   90.00
_cell.angle_beta   90.00
_cell.angle_gamma   90.00
#
_symmetry.space_group_name_H-M   'P 1'
#
loop_
_entity.id
_entity.type
_entity.pdbx_description
1 polymer ?
#
loop_
_entity_poly.entity_id
_entity_poly.type
_entity_poly.pdbx_seq_one_letter_code
_entity_poly.pdbx_strand_id
1 'polypeptide(L)'
;KNPESYNKILEHLYGKNGLKFTHFKVEMGADVNTSSGTEPATMRYEDEKADVTRGAGFQLAADIKKINPDVTLDMLWWSEPKWVSDSSDVYAARYKWYKQTLDAAYETYGLVLDYVSANQNERAVDTDWIKYLSKALKSEKDCPYDYSEIKIVAADECGTWGISRLMMKNKELCDAVDVIGSHYTSFADDTTKKLAEEYGKELWFSEGSSPMNYAQSAYRFDEGNSG
;
A
#
# COMPACT_ATOMS: atom_id res chain seq x y z
N LYS A 1 -26.62 -3.54 -6.73
CA LYS A 1 -25.47 -3.32 -7.66
C LYS A 1 -25.86 -3.85 -9.03
N ASN A 2 -25.46 -3.18 -10.11
CA ASN A 2 -25.64 -3.66 -11.48
C ASN A 2 -24.37 -4.40 -11.93
N PRO A 3 -24.38 -5.76 -12.00
CA PRO A 3 -23.19 -6.53 -12.32
C PRO A 3 -22.63 -6.21 -13.72
N GLU A 4 -23.48 -5.92 -14.68
CA GLU A 4 -23.06 -5.58 -16.05
C GLU A 4 -22.26 -4.29 -16.08
N SER A 5 -22.76 -3.24 -15.44
CA SER A 5 -22.05 -1.95 -15.35
C SER A 5 -20.74 -2.10 -14.56
N TYR A 6 -20.72 -2.88 -13.49
CA TYR A 6 -19.53 -3.15 -12.70
C TYR A 6 -18.44 -3.82 -13.54
N ASN A 7 -18.77 -4.93 -14.20
CA ASN A 7 -17.81 -5.64 -15.06
C ASN A 7 -17.30 -4.76 -16.21
N LYS A 8 -18.19 -3.96 -16.81
CA LYS A 8 -17.81 -3.04 -17.88
C LYS A 8 -16.82 -1.97 -17.40
N ILE A 9 -16.99 -1.45 -16.18
CA ILE A 9 -16.04 -0.51 -15.58
C ILE A 9 -14.67 -1.18 -15.39
N LEU A 10 -14.63 -2.38 -14.83
CA LEU A 10 -13.38 -3.09 -14.62
C LEU A 10 -12.66 -3.41 -15.95
N GLU A 11 -13.40 -3.84 -16.97
CA GLU A 11 -12.86 -4.05 -18.32
C GLU A 11 -12.31 -2.76 -18.94
N HIS A 12 -12.93 -1.61 -18.70
CA HIS A 12 -12.40 -0.32 -19.17
C HIS A 12 -11.13 0.10 -18.43
N LEU A 13 -11.01 -0.22 -17.15
CA LEU A 13 -9.83 0.15 -16.36
C LEU A 13 -8.66 -0.83 -16.58
N TYR A 14 -8.92 -2.14 -16.49
CA TYR A 14 -7.87 -3.17 -16.43
C TYR A 14 -7.81 -4.07 -17.66
N GLY A 15 -8.88 -4.12 -18.48
CA GLY A 15 -8.98 -4.99 -19.64
C GLY A 15 -8.04 -4.57 -20.78
N LYS A 16 -7.71 -5.55 -21.64
CA LYS A 16 -6.76 -5.37 -22.77
C LYS A 16 -7.13 -4.26 -23.76
N ASN A 17 -8.41 -3.90 -23.84
CA ASN A 17 -8.93 -2.85 -24.73
C ASN A 17 -9.26 -1.54 -23.98
N GLY A 18 -8.96 -1.47 -22.68
CA GLY A 18 -9.19 -0.32 -21.82
C GLY A 18 -7.90 0.48 -21.53
N LEU A 19 -7.87 1.10 -20.36
CA LEU A 19 -6.73 1.88 -19.88
C LEU A 19 -5.52 1.01 -19.49
N LYS A 20 -5.74 -0.30 -19.27
CA LYS A 20 -4.70 -1.29 -18.93
C LYS A 20 -3.93 -0.93 -17.67
N PHE A 21 -4.62 -0.50 -16.62
CA PHE A 21 -3.96 -0.30 -15.35
C PHE A 21 -3.27 -1.58 -14.89
N THR A 22 -2.06 -1.44 -14.37
CA THR A 22 -1.18 -2.55 -13.99
C THR A 22 -0.98 -2.68 -12.50
N HIS A 23 -1.58 -1.78 -11.72
CA HIS A 23 -1.43 -1.73 -10.28
C HIS A 23 -2.76 -1.43 -9.59
N PHE A 24 -2.99 -2.03 -8.43
CA PHE A 24 -4.15 -1.76 -7.59
C PHE A 24 -3.74 -1.74 -6.11
N LYS A 25 -4.07 -0.64 -5.43
CA LYS A 25 -3.79 -0.45 -4.01
C LYS A 25 -5.07 -0.72 -3.20
N VAL A 26 -4.98 -1.60 -2.20
CA VAL A 26 -6.10 -1.99 -1.33
C VAL A 26 -5.87 -1.51 0.09
N GLU A 27 -6.92 -1.02 0.74
CA GLU A 27 -6.85 -0.63 2.14
C GLU A 27 -6.98 -1.83 3.07
N MET A 28 -6.05 -1.96 4.01
CA MET A 28 -6.20 -2.77 5.20
C MET A 28 -6.94 -1.93 6.26
N GLY A 29 -8.26 -2.11 6.34
CA GLY A 29 -9.15 -1.26 7.12
C GLY A 29 -9.06 -1.47 8.63
N ALA A 30 -9.54 -0.48 9.40
CA ALA A 30 -9.50 -0.44 10.86
C ALA A 30 -10.80 0.05 11.52
N ASP A 31 -11.93 0.08 10.80
CA ASP A 31 -13.22 0.66 11.26
C ASP A 31 -13.12 2.16 11.63
N VAL A 32 -12.10 2.86 11.17
CA VAL A 32 -11.92 4.28 11.41
C VAL A 32 -12.44 5.07 10.21
N ASN A 33 -13.55 5.77 10.42
CA ASN A 33 -14.14 6.60 9.40
C ASN A 33 -13.41 7.95 9.34
N THR A 34 -12.48 8.07 8.42
CA THR A 34 -11.75 9.31 8.13
C THR A 34 -12.12 9.83 6.74
N SER A 35 -11.62 11.00 6.37
CA SER A 35 -11.77 11.51 5.01
C SER A 35 -11.06 10.66 3.95
N SER A 36 -10.12 9.81 4.36
CA SER A 36 -9.25 9.05 3.47
C SER A 36 -9.43 7.54 3.63
N GLY A 37 -9.58 7.02 4.85
CA GLY A 37 -9.71 5.59 5.13
C GLY A 37 -11.08 5.25 5.69
N THR A 38 -11.80 4.32 5.07
CA THR A 38 -13.18 3.97 5.44
C THR A 38 -13.45 2.47 5.38
N GLU A 39 -12.48 1.66 4.99
CA GLU A 39 -12.67 0.21 4.92
C GLU A 39 -12.88 -0.39 6.32
N PRO A 40 -13.79 -1.35 6.45
CA PRO A 40 -13.97 -2.08 7.69
C PRO A 40 -12.71 -2.81 8.14
N ALA A 41 -12.50 -2.87 9.46
CA ALA A 41 -11.35 -3.57 10.03
C ALA A 41 -11.31 -5.03 9.58
N THR A 42 -10.16 -5.45 9.09
CA THR A 42 -9.90 -6.88 8.82
C THR A 42 -9.82 -7.67 10.13
N MET A 43 -9.34 -7.02 11.21
CA MET A 43 -9.36 -7.57 12.57
C MET A 43 -9.82 -6.49 13.56
N ARG A 44 -10.94 -6.70 14.23
CA ARG A 44 -11.48 -5.79 15.26
C ARG A 44 -10.85 -6.02 16.62
N TYR A 45 -10.42 -7.27 16.87
CA TYR A 45 -9.84 -7.73 18.12
C TYR A 45 -8.60 -8.55 17.86
N GLU A 46 -7.71 -8.62 18.83
CA GLU A 46 -6.43 -9.30 18.70
C GLU A 46 -6.56 -10.82 18.46
N ASP A 47 -7.57 -11.45 19.05
CA ASP A 47 -7.85 -12.88 18.96
C ASP A 47 -8.84 -13.23 17.83
N GLU A 48 -9.26 -12.26 17.05
CA GLU A 48 -10.14 -12.47 15.90
C GLU A 48 -9.34 -13.01 14.69
N LYS A 49 -9.92 -14.00 13.99
CA LYS A 49 -9.42 -14.36 12.66
C LYS A 49 -9.69 -13.22 11.68
N ALA A 50 -8.71 -12.83 10.88
CA ALA A 50 -8.89 -11.77 9.90
C ALA A 50 -9.99 -12.11 8.89
N ASP A 51 -10.84 -11.12 8.60
CA ASP A 51 -11.95 -11.22 7.65
C ASP A 51 -11.87 -10.10 6.61
N VAL A 52 -11.34 -10.44 5.45
CA VAL A 52 -11.18 -9.55 4.31
C VAL A 52 -12.44 -9.40 3.46
N THR A 53 -13.54 -10.05 3.87
CA THR A 53 -14.84 -9.94 3.17
C THR A 53 -15.70 -8.79 3.66
N ARG A 54 -15.33 -8.15 4.76
CA ARG A 54 -16.09 -7.05 5.37
C ARG A 54 -16.12 -5.80 4.50
N GLY A 55 -15.01 -5.50 3.83
CA GLY A 55 -14.88 -4.39 2.90
C GLY A 55 -15.01 -4.80 1.44
N ALA A 56 -14.98 -3.81 0.55
CA ALA A 56 -15.05 -4.05 -0.87
C ALA A 56 -13.67 -4.20 -1.54
N GLY A 57 -12.60 -3.72 -0.91
CA GLY A 57 -11.28 -3.60 -1.52
C GLY A 57 -10.68 -4.93 -1.98
N PHE A 58 -10.63 -5.94 -1.11
CA PHE A 58 -10.08 -7.26 -1.44
C PHE A 58 -10.93 -8.02 -2.47
N GLN A 59 -12.28 -7.91 -2.40
CA GLN A 59 -13.15 -8.47 -3.44
C GLN A 59 -12.90 -7.80 -4.79
N LEU A 60 -12.72 -6.48 -4.81
CA LEU A 60 -12.40 -5.73 -6.02
C LEU A 60 -11.04 -6.16 -6.60
N ALA A 61 -10.01 -6.33 -5.76
CA ALA A 61 -8.72 -6.86 -6.17
C ALA A 61 -8.85 -8.24 -6.82
N ALA A 62 -9.65 -9.13 -6.23
CA ALA A 62 -9.90 -10.47 -6.80
C ALA A 62 -10.59 -10.39 -8.16
N ASP A 63 -11.58 -9.51 -8.33
CA ASP A 63 -12.27 -9.33 -9.61
C ASP A 63 -11.37 -8.70 -10.68
N ILE A 64 -10.49 -7.78 -10.29
CA ILE A 64 -9.45 -7.21 -11.17
C ILE A 64 -8.48 -8.30 -11.64
N LYS A 65 -8.00 -9.15 -10.75
CA LYS A 65 -7.08 -10.26 -11.10
C LYS A 65 -7.70 -11.28 -12.05
N LYS A 66 -9.03 -11.44 -12.07
CA LYS A 66 -9.73 -12.26 -13.08
C LYS A 66 -9.69 -11.66 -14.48
N ILE A 67 -9.68 -10.33 -14.58
CA ILE A 67 -9.64 -9.59 -15.85
C ILE A 67 -8.20 -9.46 -16.35
N ASN A 68 -7.30 -9.08 -15.45
CA ASN A 68 -5.89 -8.92 -15.74
C ASN A 68 -5.05 -9.55 -14.60
N PRO A 69 -4.60 -10.80 -14.76
CA PRO A 69 -3.80 -11.49 -13.74
C PRO A 69 -2.43 -10.83 -13.47
N ASP A 70 -1.94 -10.00 -14.40
CA ASP A 70 -0.63 -9.34 -14.29
C ASP A 70 -0.67 -8.06 -13.44
N VAL A 71 -1.86 -7.62 -12.99
CA VAL A 71 -1.97 -6.46 -12.09
C VAL A 71 -1.26 -6.76 -10.78
N THR A 72 -0.34 -5.89 -10.38
CA THR A 72 0.30 -5.95 -9.07
C THR A 72 -0.60 -5.39 -7.98
N LEU A 73 -0.51 -5.95 -6.79
CA LEU A 73 -1.32 -5.57 -5.64
C LEU A 73 -0.46 -4.98 -4.53
N ASP A 74 -0.87 -3.84 -4.01
CA ASP A 74 -0.28 -3.16 -2.86
C ASP A 74 -1.32 -3.05 -1.74
N MET A 75 -0.89 -3.22 -0.50
CA MET A 75 -1.73 -3.11 0.68
C MET A 75 -1.24 -1.96 1.56
N LEU A 76 -2.13 -1.01 1.84
CA LEU A 76 -1.85 0.15 2.68
C LEU A 76 -2.82 0.27 3.86
N TRP A 77 -2.55 1.17 4.78
CA TRP A 77 -3.43 1.49 5.89
C TRP A 77 -3.42 2.99 6.23
N TRP A 78 -4.61 3.54 6.56
CA TRP A 78 -4.76 4.92 7.05
C TRP A 78 -4.84 4.99 8.57
N SER A 79 -5.33 3.93 9.19
CA SER A 79 -5.42 3.80 10.64
C SER A 79 -5.24 2.34 11.03
N GLU A 80 -4.78 2.09 12.24
CA GLU A 80 -4.67 0.74 12.79
C GLU A 80 -5.79 0.47 13.81
N PRO A 81 -6.20 -0.80 13.99
CA PRO A 81 -7.16 -1.16 15.02
C PRO A 81 -6.66 -0.80 16.42
N LYS A 82 -7.58 -0.42 17.30
CA LYS A 82 -7.25 0.02 18.66
C LYS A 82 -6.43 -1.01 19.45
N TRP A 83 -6.67 -2.30 19.26
CA TRP A 83 -5.91 -3.36 19.94
C TRP A 83 -4.43 -3.38 19.53
N VAL A 84 -4.09 -2.90 18.32
CA VAL A 84 -2.70 -2.73 17.88
C VAL A 84 -2.07 -1.55 18.62
N SER A 85 -2.69 -0.37 18.56
CA SER A 85 -2.15 0.84 19.18
C SER A 85 -2.11 0.78 20.73
N ASP A 86 -2.98 -0.01 21.35
CA ASP A 86 -3.00 -0.21 22.81
C ASP A 86 -2.04 -1.33 23.28
N SER A 87 -1.40 -2.06 22.33
CA SER A 87 -0.50 -3.16 22.70
C SER A 87 0.78 -2.65 23.39
N SER A 88 1.26 -3.41 24.36
CA SER A 88 2.57 -3.16 24.98
C SER A 88 3.76 -3.44 24.02
N ASP A 89 3.52 -4.27 22.98
CA ASP A 89 4.45 -4.52 21.86
C ASP A 89 3.72 -4.19 20.55
N VAL A 90 3.70 -2.91 20.22
CA VAL A 90 2.96 -2.39 19.06
C VAL A 90 3.47 -2.98 17.73
N TYR A 91 4.76 -3.30 17.62
CA TYR A 91 5.31 -3.84 16.38
C TYR A 91 4.92 -5.30 16.18
N ALA A 92 4.95 -6.11 17.23
CA ALA A 92 4.47 -7.49 17.15
C ALA A 92 2.97 -7.54 16.85
N ALA A 93 2.18 -6.68 17.50
CA ALA A 93 0.74 -6.59 17.26
C ALA A 93 0.42 -6.13 15.83
N ARG A 94 1.13 -5.11 15.34
CA ARG A 94 0.96 -4.61 13.96
C ARG A 94 1.36 -5.65 12.93
N TYR A 95 2.47 -6.36 13.14
CA TYR A 95 2.87 -7.45 12.26
C TYR A 95 1.85 -8.59 12.26
N LYS A 96 1.30 -8.96 13.42
CA LYS A 96 0.20 -9.93 13.52
C LYS A 96 -1.00 -9.51 12.65
N TRP A 97 -1.37 -8.24 12.70
CA TRP A 97 -2.45 -7.70 11.87
C TRP A 97 -2.14 -7.80 10.38
N TYR A 98 -0.92 -7.41 9.95
CA TYR A 98 -0.46 -7.57 8.56
C TYR A 98 -0.51 -9.04 8.13
N LYS A 99 0.14 -9.92 8.88
CA LYS A 99 0.23 -11.34 8.57
C LYS A 99 -1.15 -11.98 8.43
N GLN A 100 -2.01 -11.80 9.41
CA GLN A 100 -3.36 -12.35 9.41
C GLN A 100 -4.21 -11.82 8.24
N THR A 101 -4.01 -10.56 7.84
CA THR A 101 -4.71 -9.98 6.68
C THR A 101 -4.19 -10.57 5.37
N LEU A 102 -2.88 -10.73 5.23
CA LEU A 102 -2.24 -11.37 4.07
C LEU A 102 -2.69 -12.83 3.93
N ASP A 103 -2.66 -13.59 5.04
CA ASP A 103 -3.15 -14.98 5.10
C ASP A 103 -4.62 -15.06 4.64
N ALA A 104 -5.48 -14.21 5.20
CA ALA A 104 -6.91 -14.19 4.88
C ALA A 104 -7.18 -13.78 3.43
N ALA A 105 -6.41 -12.86 2.86
CA ALA A 105 -6.53 -12.45 1.46
C ALA A 105 -6.22 -13.61 0.51
N TYR A 106 -5.19 -14.37 0.82
CA TYR A 106 -4.85 -15.58 0.08
C TYR A 106 -5.87 -16.70 0.27
N GLU A 107 -6.24 -17.02 1.52
CA GLU A 107 -7.20 -18.09 1.83
C GLU A 107 -8.59 -17.83 1.22
N THR A 108 -9.03 -16.57 1.21
CA THR A 108 -10.38 -16.20 0.76
C THR A 108 -10.47 -16.04 -0.75
N TYR A 109 -9.47 -15.40 -1.34
CA TYR A 109 -9.51 -14.94 -2.73
C TYR A 109 -8.37 -15.44 -3.60
N GLY A 110 -7.36 -16.12 -3.05
CA GLY A 110 -6.14 -16.51 -3.77
C GLY A 110 -5.23 -15.32 -4.09
N LEU A 111 -5.37 -14.21 -3.37
CA LEU A 111 -4.58 -13.01 -3.64
C LEU A 111 -3.18 -13.14 -3.05
N VAL A 112 -2.18 -12.89 -3.90
CA VAL A 112 -0.79 -12.67 -3.52
C VAL A 112 -0.55 -11.17 -3.58
N LEU A 113 -0.14 -10.58 -2.46
CA LEU A 113 0.22 -9.17 -2.39
C LEU A 113 1.68 -9.02 -2.82
N ASP A 114 1.94 -8.19 -3.83
CA ASP A 114 3.28 -7.92 -4.35
C ASP A 114 4.00 -6.87 -3.49
N TYR A 115 3.22 -5.94 -2.90
CA TYR A 115 3.73 -4.82 -2.12
C TYR A 115 2.91 -4.62 -0.83
N VAL A 116 3.56 -4.05 0.17
CA VAL A 116 2.90 -3.52 1.38
C VAL A 116 3.47 -2.14 1.71
N SER A 117 2.59 -1.17 1.95
CA SER A 117 2.99 0.12 2.50
C SER A 117 3.26 -0.04 3.99
N ALA A 118 4.50 0.20 4.40
CA ALA A 118 4.90 0.03 5.80
C ALA A 118 4.38 1.15 6.68
N ASN A 119 4.39 2.38 6.18
CA ASN A 119 4.04 3.54 6.97
C ASN A 119 2.52 3.75 7.04
N GLN A 120 2.04 4.34 8.15
CA GLN A 120 0.70 4.90 8.15
C GLN A 120 0.64 6.00 7.08
N ASN A 121 -0.34 5.90 6.19
CA ASN A 121 -0.47 6.78 5.04
C ASN A 121 -0.41 8.27 5.46
N GLU A 122 0.49 9.04 4.84
CA GLU A 122 0.70 10.47 5.07
C GLU A 122 1.05 10.87 6.52
N ARG A 123 1.62 9.97 7.30
CA ARG A 123 2.02 10.22 8.69
C ARG A 123 3.53 10.19 8.86
N ALA A 124 3.97 10.58 10.05
CA ALA A 124 5.39 10.56 10.41
C ALA A 124 6.01 9.18 10.19
N VAL A 125 7.23 9.17 9.65
CA VAL A 125 7.95 7.93 9.32
C VAL A 125 8.40 7.22 10.58
N ASP A 126 8.00 5.97 10.74
CA ASP A 126 8.48 5.07 11.78
C ASP A 126 9.55 4.12 11.20
N THR A 127 10.81 4.54 11.25
CA THR A 127 11.92 3.79 10.66
C THR A 127 12.19 2.46 11.36
N ASP A 128 11.88 2.34 12.64
CA ASP A 128 12.10 1.11 13.41
C ASP A 128 11.02 0.08 13.06
N TRP A 129 9.79 0.53 12.87
CA TRP A 129 8.72 -0.32 12.34
C TRP A 129 9.03 -0.83 10.92
N ILE A 130 9.49 0.03 10.02
CA ILE A 130 9.85 -0.38 8.64
C ILE A 130 10.90 -1.51 8.66
N LYS A 131 11.95 -1.36 9.46
CA LYS A 131 12.98 -2.40 9.62
C LYS A 131 12.42 -3.68 10.25
N TYR A 132 11.56 -3.54 11.25
CA TYR A 132 10.89 -4.66 11.89
C TYR A 132 10.03 -5.44 10.88
N LEU A 133 9.18 -4.75 10.13
CA LEU A 133 8.32 -5.36 9.10
C LEU A 133 9.13 -6.11 8.05
N SER A 134 10.19 -5.50 7.51
CA SER A 134 11.08 -6.14 6.53
C SER A 134 11.69 -7.42 7.08
N LYS A 135 12.19 -7.38 8.31
CA LYS A 135 12.78 -8.56 8.96
C LYS A 135 11.74 -9.65 9.21
N ALA A 136 10.56 -9.26 9.68
CA ALA A 136 9.47 -10.19 9.99
C ALA A 136 8.99 -10.91 8.71
N LEU A 137 8.71 -10.18 7.62
CA LEU A 137 8.30 -10.77 6.35
C LEU A 137 9.37 -11.72 5.80
N LYS A 138 10.64 -11.32 5.79
CA LYS A 138 11.75 -12.15 5.28
C LYS A 138 12.03 -13.39 6.12
N SER A 139 11.66 -13.40 7.39
CA SER A 139 11.87 -14.55 8.29
C SER A 139 10.62 -15.42 8.48
N GLU A 140 9.46 -15.00 8.01
CA GLU A 140 8.21 -15.75 8.16
C GLU A 140 8.27 -17.10 7.45
N LYS A 141 7.83 -18.16 8.12
CA LYS A 141 7.79 -19.52 7.57
C LYS A 141 6.40 -20.12 7.59
N ASP A 142 5.52 -19.60 8.45
CA ASP A 142 4.13 -20.00 8.54
C ASP A 142 3.28 -19.04 7.69
N CYS A 143 3.37 -19.20 6.36
CA CYS A 143 2.72 -18.33 5.41
C CYS A 143 2.25 -19.12 4.17
N PRO A 144 1.14 -18.73 3.53
CA PRO A 144 0.55 -19.46 2.39
C PRO A 144 1.34 -19.28 1.08
N TYR A 145 2.18 -18.26 0.98
CA TYR A 145 3.11 -18.00 -0.12
C TYR A 145 4.38 -17.33 0.43
N ASP A 146 5.41 -17.17 -0.38
CA ASP A 146 6.70 -16.63 0.09
C ASP A 146 6.62 -15.13 0.41
N TYR A 147 6.51 -14.78 1.70
CA TYR A 147 6.46 -13.39 2.15
C TYR A 147 7.78 -12.65 2.00
N SER A 148 8.90 -13.34 1.77
CA SER A 148 10.18 -12.68 1.53
C SER A 148 10.24 -11.96 0.19
N GLU A 149 9.34 -12.30 -0.74
CA GLU A 149 9.19 -11.65 -2.04
C GLU A 149 8.32 -10.37 -1.99
N ILE A 150 7.60 -10.15 -0.88
CA ILE A 150 6.78 -8.94 -0.74
C ILE A 150 7.70 -7.73 -0.60
N LYS A 151 7.51 -6.77 -1.48
CA LYS A 151 8.26 -5.50 -1.48
C LYS A 151 7.66 -4.49 -0.52
N ILE A 152 8.50 -3.73 0.15
CA ILE A 152 8.10 -2.68 1.10
C ILE A 152 8.11 -1.32 0.41
N VAL A 153 6.93 -0.67 0.40
CA VAL A 153 6.76 0.72 0.01
C VAL A 153 6.88 1.60 1.26
N ALA A 154 7.70 2.65 1.19
CA ALA A 154 7.84 3.64 2.25
C ALA A 154 8.26 5.01 1.67
N ALA A 155 7.84 6.14 2.21
CA ALA A 155 6.96 6.21 3.38
C ALA A 155 5.57 6.74 3.06
N ASP A 156 5.26 7.01 1.78
CA ASP A 156 4.00 7.65 1.37
C ASP A 156 3.78 9.00 2.11
N GLU A 157 4.86 9.78 2.22
CA GLU A 157 4.83 11.10 2.85
C GLU A 157 4.20 12.15 1.91
N CYS A 158 3.43 13.06 2.49
CA CYS A 158 2.79 14.13 1.74
C CYS A 158 3.79 15.25 1.38
N GLY A 159 3.98 15.51 0.08
CA GLY A 159 4.76 16.63 -0.45
C GLY A 159 6.28 16.53 -0.24
N THR A 160 6.83 15.37 0.09
CA THR A 160 8.25 15.23 0.39
C THR A 160 8.81 13.85 0.07
N TRP A 161 10.12 13.78 -0.16
CA TRP A 161 10.94 12.57 -0.26
C TRP A 161 11.81 12.39 0.99
N GLY A 162 11.32 12.80 2.16
CA GLY A 162 12.10 12.92 3.40
C GLY A 162 12.78 11.64 3.85
N ILE A 163 12.13 10.48 3.68
CA ILE A 163 12.70 9.17 4.03
C ILE A 163 14.04 8.90 3.33
N SER A 164 14.26 9.43 2.12
CA SER A 164 15.49 9.22 1.36
C SER A 164 16.74 9.63 2.14
N ARG A 165 16.66 10.75 2.90
CA ARG A 165 17.76 11.22 3.73
C ARG A 165 18.04 10.31 4.93
N LEU A 166 17.00 9.64 5.44
CA LEU A 166 17.13 8.67 6.53
C LEU A 166 17.76 7.37 6.01
N MET A 167 17.34 6.91 4.82
CA MET A 167 17.90 5.73 4.16
C MET A 167 19.39 5.90 3.86
N MET A 168 19.82 7.07 3.37
CA MET A 168 21.24 7.35 3.12
C MET A 168 22.11 7.30 4.37
N LYS A 169 21.53 7.52 5.55
CA LYS A 169 22.24 7.50 6.82
C LYS A 169 22.16 6.16 7.56
N ASN A 170 21.25 5.30 7.13
CA ASN A 170 20.96 4.03 7.80
C ASN A 170 20.84 2.92 6.76
N LYS A 171 21.93 2.10 6.66
CA LYS A 171 21.97 1.00 5.70
C LYS A 171 20.84 -0.03 5.93
N GLU A 172 20.52 -0.36 7.17
CA GLU A 172 19.47 -1.33 7.50
C GLU A 172 18.09 -0.84 7.01
N LEU A 173 17.81 0.46 7.19
CA LEU A 173 16.61 1.07 6.64
C LEU A 173 16.61 1.07 5.10
N CYS A 174 17.75 1.38 4.50
CA CYS A 174 17.89 1.33 3.04
C CYS A 174 17.65 -0.08 2.49
N ASP A 175 18.18 -1.11 3.15
CA ASP A 175 17.99 -2.50 2.77
C ASP A 175 16.55 -2.99 3.00
N ALA A 176 15.82 -2.36 3.92
CA ALA A 176 14.44 -2.71 4.25
C ALA A 176 13.40 -2.14 3.29
N VAL A 177 13.69 -1.03 2.60
CA VAL A 177 12.77 -0.34 1.69
C VAL A 177 13.08 -0.72 0.25
N ASP A 178 12.09 -1.16 -0.50
CA ASP A 178 12.23 -1.50 -1.92
C ASP A 178 11.76 -0.33 -2.81
N VAL A 179 10.67 0.33 -2.41
CA VAL A 179 10.05 1.43 -3.14
C VAL A 179 9.96 2.66 -2.25
N ILE A 180 10.37 3.81 -2.79
CA ILE A 180 10.20 5.11 -2.14
C ILE A 180 8.95 5.76 -2.71
N GLY A 181 7.86 5.74 -1.93
CA GLY A 181 6.58 6.37 -2.28
C GLY A 181 6.48 7.78 -1.73
N SER A 182 5.92 8.70 -2.53
CA SER A 182 5.62 10.06 -2.09
C SER A 182 4.33 10.56 -2.72
N HIS A 183 3.52 11.29 -1.94
CA HIS A 183 2.24 11.84 -2.34
C HIS A 183 2.34 13.32 -2.71
N TYR A 184 1.57 13.77 -3.69
CA TYR A 184 1.37 15.18 -4.06
C TYR A 184 2.68 15.96 -4.20
N THR A 185 3.74 15.31 -4.61
CA THR A 185 5.08 15.89 -4.71
C THR A 185 5.43 16.19 -6.17
N SER A 186 6.48 16.97 -6.35
CA SER A 186 7.10 17.17 -7.64
C SER A 186 8.28 16.22 -7.84
N PHE A 187 9.20 16.56 -8.70
CA PHE A 187 10.38 15.73 -9.00
C PHE A 187 11.16 15.31 -7.76
N ALA A 188 11.73 14.11 -7.82
CA ALA A 188 12.61 13.60 -6.79
C ALA A 188 13.84 14.51 -6.58
N ASP A 189 14.22 14.71 -5.32
CA ASP A 189 15.45 15.42 -4.99
C ASP A 189 16.70 14.59 -5.33
N ASP A 190 17.88 15.21 -5.30
CA ASP A 190 19.13 14.54 -5.70
C ASP A 190 19.49 13.35 -4.80
N THR A 191 19.09 13.37 -3.53
CA THR A 191 19.27 12.25 -2.61
C THR A 191 18.41 11.05 -3.04
N THR A 192 17.16 11.31 -3.41
CA THR A 192 16.22 10.30 -3.87
C THR A 192 16.64 9.72 -5.21
N LYS A 193 17.05 10.57 -6.17
CA LYS A 193 17.61 10.10 -7.45
C LYS A 193 18.82 9.20 -7.25
N LYS A 194 19.73 9.56 -6.35
CA LYS A 194 20.89 8.75 -6.02
C LYS A 194 20.50 7.36 -5.49
N LEU A 195 19.45 7.27 -4.66
CA LEU A 195 18.94 5.98 -4.18
C LEU A 195 18.40 5.11 -5.33
N ALA A 196 17.75 5.72 -6.32
CA ALA A 196 17.31 4.99 -7.50
C ALA A 196 18.49 4.51 -8.37
N GLU A 197 19.44 5.40 -8.67
CA GLU A 197 20.53 5.15 -9.61
C GLU A 197 21.61 4.22 -9.05
N GLU A 198 21.99 4.41 -7.77
CA GLU A 198 23.11 3.68 -7.16
C GLU A 198 22.67 2.49 -6.29
N TYR A 199 21.44 2.52 -5.75
CA TYR A 199 20.92 1.50 -4.83
C TYR A 199 19.74 0.71 -5.42
N GLY A 200 19.31 1.03 -6.65
CA GLY A 200 18.26 0.31 -7.37
C GLY A 200 16.87 0.45 -6.75
N LYS A 201 16.61 1.55 -6.02
CA LYS A 201 15.29 1.77 -5.42
C LYS A 201 14.30 2.26 -6.45
N GLU A 202 13.08 1.68 -6.45
CA GLU A 202 11.98 2.19 -7.24
C GLU A 202 11.47 3.52 -6.63
N LEU A 203 11.07 4.47 -7.48
CA LEU A 203 10.46 5.73 -7.04
C LEU A 203 9.03 5.79 -7.56
N TRP A 204 8.09 5.99 -6.64
CA TRP A 204 6.68 6.10 -7.00
C TRP A 204 6.11 7.46 -6.60
N PHE A 205 5.43 8.10 -7.54
CA PHE A 205 4.40 9.07 -7.23
C PHE A 205 3.15 8.28 -6.82
N SER A 206 3.14 7.86 -5.55
CA SER A 206 2.25 6.81 -5.08
C SER A 206 0.82 7.28 -4.82
N GLU A 207 0.60 8.60 -4.73
CA GLU A 207 -0.72 9.21 -4.73
C GLU A 207 -0.68 10.63 -5.25
N GLY A 208 -1.59 10.95 -6.18
CA GLY A 208 -1.86 12.28 -6.66
C GLY A 208 -3.34 12.62 -6.51
N SER A 209 -3.66 13.87 -6.25
CA SER A 209 -5.03 14.31 -6.24
C SER A 209 -5.25 15.36 -7.32
N SER A 210 -6.32 15.19 -8.02
CA SER A 210 -6.85 16.26 -8.82
C SER A 210 -7.56 17.25 -7.91
N PRO A 211 -7.26 18.56 -7.99
CA PRO A 211 -7.98 19.55 -7.22
C PRO A 211 -9.48 19.39 -7.40
N MET A 212 -10.22 19.36 -6.32
CA MET A 212 -11.67 19.22 -6.35
C MET A 212 -12.37 20.48 -6.88
N ASN A 213 -11.63 21.60 -6.92
CA ASN A 213 -12.13 22.86 -7.46
C ASN A 213 -11.99 22.87 -8.99
N TYR A 214 -13.11 23.07 -9.68
CA TYR A 214 -13.13 23.11 -11.13
C TYR A 214 -12.25 24.21 -11.74
N ALA A 215 -12.06 25.34 -11.05
CA ALA A 215 -11.18 26.41 -11.49
C ALA A 215 -9.69 26.01 -11.60
N GLN A 216 -9.33 24.88 -11.06
CA GLN A 216 -7.97 24.30 -11.10
C GLN A 216 -7.82 23.17 -12.11
N SER A 217 -8.70 23.10 -13.11
CA SER A 217 -8.64 22.04 -14.13
C SER A 217 -7.33 22.03 -14.93
N ALA A 218 -6.71 23.17 -15.15
CA ALA A 218 -5.40 23.29 -15.78
C ALA A 218 -4.29 22.65 -14.90
N TYR A 219 -4.34 22.86 -13.60
CA TYR A 219 -3.42 22.24 -12.66
C TYR A 219 -3.52 20.71 -12.68
N ARG A 220 -4.74 20.16 -12.74
CA ARG A 220 -4.94 18.72 -12.88
C ARG A 220 -4.27 18.13 -14.12
N PHE A 221 -4.34 18.87 -15.22
CA PHE A 221 -3.72 18.44 -16.47
C PHE A 221 -2.19 18.43 -16.34
N ASP A 222 -1.63 19.47 -15.75
CA ASP A 222 -0.19 19.59 -15.52
C ASP A 222 0.32 18.52 -14.54
N GLU A 223 -0.43 18.24 -13.48
CA GLU A 223 -0.11 17.20 -12.49
C GLU A 223 -0.11 15.80 -13.14
N GLY A 224 -1.09 15.52 -13.99
CA GLY A 224 -1.15 14.27 -14.74
C GLY A 224 -0.07 14.10 -15.80
N ASN A 225 0.57 15.18 -16.25
CA ASN A 225 1.66 15.16 -17.21
C ASN A 225 3.05 15.18 -16.59
N SER A 226 3.14 15.42 -15.27
CA SER A 226 4.42 15.50 -14.54
C SER A 226 4.78 14.19 -13.83
N GLY A 227 3.91 13.18 -13.93
CA GLY A 227 4.13 11.84 -13.36
C GLY A 227 4.86 10.90 -14.29
#